data_3d51fb16e96e2b80c9501a5ce842e961
#
_entry.id   3d51fb16e96e2b80c9501a5ce842e961
#
_cell.length_a   1.000
_cell.length_b   1.000
_cell.length_c   1.000
_cell.angle_alpha   90.00
_cell.angle_beta   90.00
_cell.angle_gamma   90.00
#
_symmetry.space_group_name_H-M   'P 1'
#
loop_
_entity.id
_entity.type
_entity.pdbx_description
1 polymer ?
#
loop_
_entity_poly.entity_id
_entity_poly.type
_entity_poly.pdbx_seq_one_letter_code
_entity_poly.pdbx_strand_id
1 'polypeptide(L)'
;MIKFLKYLVCYIIYPFSFLTVRRRRRWVFGSFRGAFNDNAKYMFIYTCLQYRDIEAVWISTNRATVQLVRSYGLPAYSVFSIKGLQYALTSKYWIFNSYTSDIMFCLSGNAVRINLWH
;
A
#
# COMPACT_ATOMS: atom_id res chain seq x y z
N MET A 1 -1.81 8.52 24.22
CA MET A 1 -2.27 9.77 23.62
C MET A 1 -1.91 9.88 22.13
N ILE A 2 -0.67 9.60 21.76
CA ILE A 2 -0.25 9.64 20.33
C ILE A 2 -1.03 8.64 19.48
N LYS A 3 -1.25 7.42 19.99
CA LYS A 3 -2.06 6.41 19.29
C LYS A 3 -3.49 6.87 19.08
N PHE A 4 -4.10 7.47 20.09
CA PHE A 4 -5.46 7.99 20.00
C PHE A 4 -5.56 9.07 18.94
N LEU A 5 -4.61 10.00 18.91
CA LEU A 5 -4.57 11.06 17.91
C LEU A 5 -4.41 10.48 16.51
N LYS A 6 -3.55 9.46 16.33
CA LYS A 6 -3.37 8.78 15.06
C LYS A 6 -4.66 8.15 14.56
N TYR A 7 -5.37 7.42 15.42
CA TYR A 7 -6.64 6.81 15.07
C TYR A 7 -7.71 7.85 14.74
N LEU A 8 -7.75 8.94 15.52
CA LEU A 8 -8.69 10.02 15.27
C LEU A 8 -8.48 10.63 13.89
N VAL A 9 -7.23 10.92 13.53
CA VAL A 9 -6.86 11.44 12.21
C VAL A 9 -7.25 10.45 11.12
N CYS A 10 -6.99 9.15 11.32
CA CYS A 10 -7.37 8.11 10.36
C CYS A 10 -8.88 8.05 10.16
N TYR A 11 -9.67 8.14 11.22
CA TYR A 11 -11.12 8.14 11.09
C TYR A 11 -11.65 9.38 10.38
N ILE A 12 -10.96 10.52 10.48
CA ILE A 12 -11.31 11.73 9.75
C ILE A 12 -10.96 11.59 8.27
N ILE A 13 -9.80 11.00 7.97
CA ILE A 13 -9.31 10.86 6.59
C ILE A 13 -10.08 9.78 5.82
N TYR A 14 -10.48 8.70 6.46
CA TYR A 14 -11.09 7.54 5.80
C TYR A 14 -12.29 7.92 4.92
N PRO A 15 -13.27 8.71 5.38
CA PRO A 15 -14.38 9.11 4.50
C PRO A 15 -13.93 9.87 3.26
N PHE A 16 -12.89 10.69 3.39
CA PHE A 16 -12.37 11.47 2.26
C PHE A 16 -11.67 10.58 1.24
N SER A 17 -11.15 9.42 1.63
CA SER A 17 -10.51 8.51 0.69
C SER A 17 -11.51 7.93 -0.33
N PHE A 18 -12.80 7.92 -0.01
CA PHE A 18 -13.84 7.50 -0.96
C PHE A 18 -14.05 8.49 -2.09
N LEU A 19 -13.58 9.73 -1.94
CA LEU A 19 -13.75 10.78 -2.95
C LEU A 19 -12.68 10.70 -4.05
N THR A 20 -11.65 9.88 -3.88
CA THR A 20 -10.57 9.77 -4.86
C THR A 20 -10.98 8.90 -6.04
N VAL A 21 -10.48 9.25 -7.24
CA VAL A 21 -10.67 8.44 -8.43
C VAL A 21 -9.56 7.39 -8.46
N ARG A 22 -9.95 6.12 -8.48
CA ARG A 22 -8.99 5.04 -8.44
C ARG A 22 -8.77 4.45 -9.84
N ARG A 23 -7.51 4.14 -10.13
CA ARG A 23 -7.09 3.61 -11.44
C ARG A 23 -6.93 2.10 -11.36
N ARG A 24 -7.55 1.36 -12.28
CA ARG A 24 -7.55 -0.10 -12.30
C ARG A 24 -6.16 -0.70 -12.51
N ARG A 25 -5.26 0.02 -13.18
CA ARG A 25 -3.90 -0.46 -13.46
C ARG A 25 -2.89 -0.04 -12.38
N ARG A 26 -3.34 0.61 -11.32
CA ARG A 26 -2.51 0.93 -10.18
C ARG A 26 -2.82 -0.02 -9.03
N TRP A 27 -1.80 -0.77 -8.64
CA TRP A 27 -1.89 -1.76 -7.57
C TRP A 27 -0.87 -1.41 -6.50
N VAL A 28 -1.29 -1.34 -5.24
CA VAL A 28 -0.37 -1.16 -4.11
C VAL A 28 -0.31 -2.46 -3.32
N PHE A 29 0.89 -2.77 -2.86
CA PHE A 29 1.18 -3.97 -2.09
C PHE A 29 1.76 -3.57 -0.74
N GLY A 30 1.47 -4.35 0.28
CA GLY A 30 2.03 -4.14 1.60
C GLY A 30 2.01 -5.42 2.41
N SER A 31 2.71 -5.40 3.53
CA SER A 31 2.75 -6.54 4.43
C SER A 31 2.72 -6.09 5.87
N PHE A 32 2.53 -7.06 6.77
CA PHE A 32 2.37 -6.83 8.19
C PHE A 32 3.55 -6.05 8.76
N ARG A 33 3.24 -5.00 9.54
CA ARG A 33 4.23 -4.14 10.20
C ARG A 33 5.21 -3.48 9.23
N GLY A 34 4.79 -3.27 7.98
CA GLY A 34 5.63 -2.61 6.99
C GLY A 34 6.79 -3.46 6.48
N ALA A 35 6.79 -4.76 6.71
CA ALA A 35 7.83 -5.66 6.22
C ALA A 35 7.68 -5.95 4.74
N PHE A 36 8.72 -6.52 4.12
CA PHE A 36 8.68 -6.99 2.74
C PHE A 36 8.82 -8.49 2.74
N ASN A 37 7.70 -9.19 2.83
CA ASN A 37 7.70 -10.63 3.02
C ASN A 37 6.38 -11.28 2.56
N ASP A 38 6.30 -12.60 2.73
CA ASP A 38 5.13 -13.44 2.52
C ASP A 38 4.58 -13.38 1.09
N ASN A 39 3.32 -13.74 0.94
CA ASN A 39 2.67 -13.88 -0.36
C ASN A 39 2.61 -12.56 -1.13
N ALA A 40 2.42 -11.44 -0.44
CA ALA A 40 2.38 -10.13 -1.09
C ALA A 40 3.72 -9.81 -1.76
N LYS A 41 4.85 -10.14 -1.12
CA LYS A 41 6.17 -9.95 -1.70
C LYS A 41 6.31 -10.69 -3.04
N TYR A 42 5.96 -11.96 -3.06
CA TYR A 42 6.12 -12.78 -4.26
C TYR A 42 5.17 -12.35 -5.37
N MET A 43 3.93 -12.02 -5.03
CA MET A 43 2.98 -11.52 -6.01
C MET A 43 3.41 -10.17 -6.57
N PHE A 44 3.95 -9.28 -5.73
CA PHE A 44 4.46 -7.98 -6.15
C PHE A 44 5.60 -8.13 -7.15
N ILE A 45 6.58 -8.96 -6.83
CA ILE A 45 7.73 -9.22 -7.72
C ILE A 45 7.24 -9.78 -9.05
N TYR A 46 6.37 -10.77 -9.00
CA TYR A 46 5.80 -11.39 -10.21
C TYR A 46 5.08 -10.36 -11.07
N THR A 47 4.25 -9.51 -10.44
CA THR A 47 3.51 -8.47 -11.16
C THR A 47 4.44 -7.47 -11.83
N CYS A 48 5.47 -7.02 -11.13
CA CYS A 48 6.45 -6.08 -11.68
C CYS A 48 7.19 -6.65 -12.89
N LEU A 49 7.50 -7.95 -12.87
CA LEU A 49 8.29 -8.58 -13.90
C LEU A 49 7.45 -9.01 -15.11
N GLN A 50 6.21 -9.46 -14.89
CA GLN A 50 5.38 -10.07 -15.93
C GLN A 50 4.33 -9.14 -16.51
N TYR A 51 3.87 -8.15 -15.75
CA TYR A 51 2.76 -7.27 -16.16
C TYR A 51 3.20 -5.82 -16.10
N ARG A 52 3.97 -5.41 -17.10
CA ARG A 52 4.54 -4.04 -17.16
C ARG A 52 3.49 -2.95 -17.40
N ASP A 53 2.31 -3.32 -17.86
CA ASP A 53 1.20 -2.39 -18.01
C ASP A 53 0.50 -2.07 -16.68
N ILE A 54 0.82 -2.81 -15.62
CA ILE A 54 0.31 -2.55 -14.27
C ILE A 54 1.34 -1.72 -13.52
N GLU A 55 0.90 -0.60 -12.95
CA GLU A 55 1.73 0.21 -12.05
C GLU A 55 1.64 -0.40 -10.65
N ALA A 56 2.51 -1.35 -10.37
CA ALA A 56 2.58 -2.01 -9.06
C ALA A 56 3.65 -1.33 -8.21
N VAL A 57 3.29 -0.90 -7.00
CA VAL A 57 4.22 -0.29 -6.06
C VAL A 57 4.07 -0.91 -4.68
N TRP A 58 5.16 -0.97 -3.95
CA TRP A 58 5.16 -1.40 -2.55
C TRP A 58 5.04 -0.18 -1.66
N ILE A 59 4.11 -0.22 -0.73
CA ILE A 59 3.89 0.88 0.23
C ILE A 59 4.20 0.35 1.62
N SER A 60 5.03 1.08 2.35
CA SER A 60 5.41 0.69 3.70
C SER A 60 5.47 1.90 4.62
N THR A 61 5.17 1.68 5.88
CA THR A 61 5.41 2.66 6.95
C THR A 61 6.85 2.63 7.43
N ASN A 62 7.64 1.64 7.02
CA ASN A 62 9.02 1.45 7.44
C ASN A 62 9.98 1.87 6.33
N ARG A 63 10.78 2.91 6.58
CA ARG A 63 11.74 3.42 5.59
C ARG A 63 12.78 2.40 5.18
N ALA A 64 13.22 1.55 6.12
CA ALA A 64 14.20 0.51 5.81
C ALA A 64 13.64 -0.47 4.77
N THR A 65 12.36 -0.81 4.88
CA THR A 65 11.69 -1.66 3.91
C THR A 65 11.62 -0.99 2.54
N VAL A 66 11.30 0.29 2.49
CA VAL A 66 11.26 1.04 1.23
C VAL A 66 12.63 1.01 0.55
N GLN A 67 13.69 1.24 1.31
CA GLN A 67 15.06 1.20 0.78
C GLN A 67 15.44 -0.20 0.31
N LEU A 68 15.04 -1.24 1.04
CA LEU A 68 15.29 -2.62 0.66
C LEU A 68 14.64 -2.96 -0.68
N VAL A 69 13.36 -2.63 -0.84
CA VAL A 69 12.64 -2.90 -2.08
C VAL A 69 13.26 -2.13 -3.25
N ARG A 70 13.62 -0.86 -3.03
CA ARG A 70 14.29 -0.06 -4.06
C ARG A 70 15.66 -0.63 -4.44
N SER A 71 16.36 -1.25 -3.51
CA SER A 71 17.66 -1.87 -3.80
C SER A 71 17.55 -3.04 -4.77
N TYR A 72 16.38 -3.65 -4.89
CA TYR A 72 16.11 -4.68 -5.90
C TYR A 72 15.67 -4.10 -7.24
N GLY A 73 15.66 -2.77 -7.39
CA GLY A 73 15.21 -2.12 -8.61
C GLY A 73 13.70 -2.06 -8.76
N LEU A 74 12.96 -2.25 -7.68
CA LEU A 74 11.50 -2.26 -7.67
C LEU A 74 10.94 -0.96 -7.09
N PRO A 75 9.77 -0.50 -7.56
CA PRO A 75 9.18 0.75 -7.07
C PRO A 75 8.60 0.58 -5.67
N ALA A 76 9.02 1.42 -4.74
CA ALA A 76 8.50 1.44 -3.38
C ALA A 76 8.48 2.86 -2.83
N TYR A 77 7.50 3.16 -2.01
CA TYR A 77 7.34 4.48 -1.42
C TYR A 77 6.88 4.35 0.03
N SER A 78 7.31 5.30 0.86
CA SER A 78 6.74 5.45 2.20
C SER A 78 5.29 5.93 2.09
N VAL A 79 4.40 5.39 2.92
CA VAL A 79 3.02 5.85 2.99
C VAL A 79 2.94 7.34 3.37
N PHE A 80 3.95 7.86 4.04
CA PHE A 80 4.01 9.25 4.47
C PHE A 80 4.59 10.19 3.41
N SER A 81 5.07 9.66 2.28
CA SER A 81 5.54 10.49 1.18
C SER A 81 4.37 10.92 0.28
N ILE A 82 4.57 12.01 -0.46
CA ILE A 82 3.55 12.49 -1.41
C ILE A 82 3.23 11.41 -2.45
N LYS A 83 4.26 10.75 -2.98
CA LYS A 83 4.09 9.67 -3.96
C LYS A 83 3.35 8.47 -3.34
N GLY A 84 3.73 8.08 -2.12
CA GLY A 84 3.07 6.98 -1.42
C GLY A 84 1.60 7.26 -1.17
N LEU A 85 1.26 8.46 -0.72
CA LEU A 85 -0.13 8.89 -0.53
C LEU A 85 -0.88 8.87 -1.85
N GLN A 86 -0.27 9.38 -2.92
CA GLN A 86 -0.88 9.42 -4.23
C GLN A 86 -1.22 8.02 -4.74
N TYR A 87 -0.27 7.08 -4.65
CA TYR A 87 -0.51 5.71 -5.07
C TYR A 87 -1.55 5.01 -4.19
N ALA A 88 -1.50 5.21 -2.88
CA ALA A 88 -2.47 4.61 -1.97
C ALA A 88 -3.90 5.08 -2.27
N LEU A 89 -4.07 6.38 -2.54
CA LEU A 89 -5.38 6.97 -2.79
C LEU A 89 -5.92 6.73 -4.20
N THR A 90 -5.06 6.46 -5.17
CA THR A 90 -5.46 6.32 -6.58
C THR A 90 -5.36 4.90 -7.11
N SER A 91 -4.85 3.95 -6.32
CA SER A 91 -4.75 2.55 -6.73
C SER A 91 -6.07 1.82 -6.47
N LYS A 92 -6.58 1.15 -7.50
CA LYS A 92 -7.84 0.40 -7.38
C LYS A 92 -7.69 -0.84 -6.52
N TYR A 93 -6.53 -1.50 -6.58
CA TYR A 93 -6.32 -2.76 -5.88
C TYR A 93 -5.26 -2.60 -4.78
N TRP A 94 -5.64 -2.99 -3.58
CA TRP A 94 -4.76 -3.06 -2.42
C TRP A 94 -4.54 -4.52 -2.06
N ILE A 95 -3.31 -4.97 -2.15
CA ILE A 95 -2.95 -6.36 -1.94
C ILE A 95 -2.04 -6.46 -0.72
N PHE A 96 -2.44 -7.25 0.26
CA PHE A 96 -1.75 -7.34 1.55
C PHE A 96 -1.86 -8.74 2.12
N ASN A 97 -1.13 -9.02 3.22
CA ASN A 97 -1.06 -10.36 3.81
C ASN A 97 -2.03 -10.58 4.97
N SER A 98 -2.33 -9.54 5.76
CA SER A 98 -3.12 -9.69 6.98
C SER A 98 -4.25 -8.68 7.06
N TYR A 99 -3.95 -7.39 7.04
CA TYR A 99 -4.92 -6.32 7.26
C TYR A 99 -4.66 -5.15 6.33
N THR A 100 -5.69 -4.35 6.08
CA THR A 100 -5.53 -3.08 5.35
C THR A 100 -4.53 -2.14 6.04
N SER A 101 -4.33 -2.29 7.35
CA SER A 101 -3.32 -1.54 8.08
C SER A 101 -1.89 -1.92 7.70
N ASP A 102 -1.70 -3.01 6.94
CA ASP A 102 -0.39 -3.33 6.36
C ASP A 102 0.09 -2.22 5.43
N ILE A 103 -0.84 -1.48 4.85
CA ILE A 103 -0.57 -0.27 4.07
C ILE A 103 -0.99 0.94 4.91
N MET A 104 -2.24 1.31 4.89
CA MET A 104 -2.86 2.27 5.81
C MET A 104 -4.37 2.28 5.56
N PHE A 105 -5.16 1.71 6.47
CA PHE A 105 -6.58 1.47 6.22
C PHE A 105 -7.37 2.74 5.91
N CYS A 106 -7.00 3.88 6.49
CA CYS A 106 -7.73 5.13 6.31
C CYS A 106 -7.65 5.68 4.88
N LEU A 107 -6.74 5.16 4.04
CA LEU A 107 -6.60 5.54 2.65
C LEU A 107 -7.28 4.57 1.70
N SER A 108 -7.95 3.52 2.21
CA SER A 108 -8.45 2.40 1.42
C SER A 108 -9.88 2.56 0.89
N GLY A 109 -10.54 3.70 1.12
CA GLY A 109 -11.91 3.90 0.66
C GLY A 109 -12.02 3.71 -0.85
N ASN A 110 -13.02 2.95 -1.31
CA ASN A 110 -13.26 2.56 -2.70
C ASN A 110 -12.17 1.68 -3.33
N ALA A 111 -11.14 1.28 -2.60
CA ALA A 111 -10.18 0.32 -3.10
C ALA A 111 -10.75 -1.10 -3.00
N VAL A 112 -10.39 -1.96 -3.96
CA VAL A 112 -10.64 -3.40 -3.84
C VAL A 112 -9.52 -3.98 -2.98
N ARG A 113 -9.89 -4.54 -1.84
CA ARG A 113 -8.93 -5.03 -0.84
C ARG A 113 -8.79 -6.54 -0.99
N ILE A 114 -7.58 -6.97 -1.31
CA ILE A 114 -7.26 -8.39 -1.54
C ILE A 114 -6.29 -8.84 -0.47
N ASN A 115 -6.74 -9.75 0.39
CA ASN A 115 -5.93 -10.34 1.45
C ASN A 115 -5.43 -11.70 0.98
N LEU A 116 -4.10 -11.84 0.87
CA LEU A 116 -3.48 -13.08 0.42
C LEU A 116 -3.25 -14.07 1.56
N TRP A 117 -3.38 -13.60 2.80
CA TRP A 117 -3.05 -14.35 4.01
C TRP A 117 -1.58 -14.79 4.03
N HIS A 118 -1.07 -15.07 5.22
CA HIS A 118 0.32 -15.53 5.38
C HIS A 118 0.39 -16.90 6.01
#